data_144d1016634614667e3b913501b77163
#
_entry.id   144d1016634614667e3b913501b77163
#
_cell.length_a   1.000
_cell.length_b   1.000
_cell.length_c   1.000
_cell.angle_alpha   90.00
_cell.angle_beta   90.00
_cell.angle_gamma   90.00
#
_symmetry.space_group_name_H-M   'P 1'
#
loop_
_entity.id
_entity.type
_entity.pdbx_description
1 polymer ?
#
loop_
_entity_poly.entity_id
_entity_poly.type
_entity_poly.pdbx_seq_one_letter_code
_entity_poly.pdbx_strand_id
1 'polypeptide(L)'
;MMEFLHPPGWPRARGYSNGVAASGRTVFVSGMIGWDAHGVFHTDDFAGQVRQALENIVAVLAEAGARPEHIARMTWYVRDTKEYVAAYKEVGAAYRAIIGAHYPAMTAVQVAGLVEDRARVEIEVTAVVDPDRPDPRLA
;
A
#
# COMPACT_ATOMS: atom_id res chain seq x y z
N MET A 1 2.04 7.91 17.57
CA MET A 1 1.18 8.70 16.65
C MET A 1 1.94 9.00 15.37
N MET A 2 1.24 8.98 14.25
CA MET A 2 1.84 9.26 12.96
C MET A 2 1.72 10.76 12.64
N GLU A 3 2.82 11.36 12.23
CA GLU A 3 2.88 12.76 11.84
C GLU A 3 3.07 12.86 10.33
N PHE A 4 2.20 13.61 9.67
CA PHE A 4 2.27 13.82 8.22
C PHE A 4 3.04 15.11 7.94
N LEU A 5 4.10 15.00 7.15
CA LEU A 5 5.05 16.08 6.92
C LEU A 5 4.74 16.78 5.60
N HIS A 6 4.53 18.10 5.68
CA HIS A 6 4.25 18.93 4.51
C HIS A 6 4.92 20.29 4.68
N PRO A 7 6.00 20.57 3.93
CA PRO A 7 6.66 21.87 4.03
C PRO A 7 5.70 23.02 3.68
N PRO A 8 5.76 24.15 4.42
CA PRO A 8 4.90 25.29 4.14
C PRO A 8 5.10 25.81 2.70
N GLY A 9 4.00 26.12 2.02
CA GLY A 9 4.01 26.65 0.68
C GLY A 9 4.11 25.63 -0.44
N TRP A 10 4.31 24.34 -0.13
CA TRP A 10 4.34 23.30 -1.16
C TRP A 10 2.91 23.03 -1.67
N PRO A 11 2.76 22.64 -2.95
CA PRO A 11 1.48 22.20 -3.47
C PRO A 11 0.93 21.04 -2.65
N ARG A 12 -0.39 20.98 -2.55
CA ARG A 12 -1.05 19.86 -1.84
C ARG A 12 -0.70 18.53 -2.50
N ALA A 13 -0.22 17.58 -1.70
CA ALA A 13 -0.05 16.21 -2.13
C ALA A 13 -1.42 15.55 -2.29
N ARG A 14 -1.64 14.84 -3.40
CA ARG A 14 -2.91 14.17 -3.70
C ARG A 14 -2.69 12.68 -3.83
N GLY A 15 -3.34 11.91 -2.97
CA GLY A 15 -3.24 10.46 -2.95
C GLY A 15 -1.97 9.93 -2.29
N TYR A 16 -1.18 10.82 -1.65
CA TYR A 16 0.04 10.48 -0.90
C TYR A 16 0.36 11.60 0.07
N SER A 17 1.34 11.36 0.95
CA SER A 17 1.94 12.40 1.79
C SER A 17 3.40 12.57 1.41
N ASN A 18 3.94 13.79 1.55
CA ASN A 18 5.33 14.07 1.20
C ASN A 18 6.31 13.36 2.14
N GLY A 19 5.90 13.17 3.38
CA GLY A 19 6.69 12.45 4.36
C GLY A 19 5.83 12.02 5.53
N VAL A 20 6.34 11.06 6.29
CA VAL A 20 5.68 10.57 7.50
C VAL A 20 6.76 10.35 8.56
N ALA A 21 6.47 10.80 9.78
CA ALA A 21 7.28 10.46 10.95
C ALA A 21 6.40 9.62 11.89
N ALA A 22 6.98 8.55 12.42
CA ALA A 22 6.25 7.65 13.32
C ALA A 22 7.21 6.98 14.28
N SER A 23 6.72 6.61 15.46
CA SER A 23 7.46 5.86 16.46
C SER A 23 6.66 4.65 16.87
N GLY A 24 7.32 3.54 17.11
CA GLY A 24 6.67 2.34 17.55
C GLY A 24 7.31 1.08 17.00
N ARG A 25 6.54 0.00 17.01
CA ARG A 25 6.96 -1.28 16.45
C ARG A 25 6.83 -1.25 14.93
N THR A 26 7.94 -1.50 14.25
CA THR A 26 7.97 -1.50 12.78
C THR A 26 7.57 -2.86 12.23
N VAL A 27 6.69 -2.85 11.24
CA VAL A 27 6.23 -4.05 10.53
C VAL A 27 6.59 -3.90 9.07
N PHE A 28 7.34 -4.87 8.54
CA PHE A 28 7.75 -4.90 7.13
C PHE A 28 6.89 -5.91 6.38
N VAL A 29 6.19 -5.46 5.36
CA VAL A 29 5.42 -6.33 4.47
C VAL A 29 6.17 -6.44 3.16
N SER A 30 6.51 -7.67 2.77
CA SER A 30 7.20 -7.91 1.50
C SER A 30 6.32 -7.50 0.32
N GLY A 31 6.93 -7.40 -0.87
CA GLY A 31 6.17 -7.07 -2.08
C GLY A 31 5.01 -8.03 -2.31
N MET A 32 3.80 -7.49 -2.37
CA MET A 32 2.58 -8.25 -2.64
C MET A 32 2.14 -8.00 -4.07
N ILE A 33 1.84 -9.08 -4.77
CA ILE A 33 1.33 -9.04 -6.15
C ILE A 33 -0.14 -9.42 -6.18
N GLY A 34 -0.74 -9.43 -7.37
CA GLY A 34 -2.18 -9.61 -7.52
C GLY A 34 -2.67 -11.05 -7.52
N TRP A 35 -1.98 -11.96 -6.87
CA TRP A 35 -2.48 -13.32 -6.67
C TRP A 35 -3.16 -13.48 -5.31
N ASP A 36 -4.03 -14.48 -5.19
CA ASP A 36 -4.76 -14.74 -3.95
C ASP A 36 -3.91 -15.53 -2.94
N ALA A 37 -4.54 -15.94 -1.83
CA ALA A 37 -3.89 -16.69 -0.76
C ALA A 37 -3.36 -18.06 -1.20
N HIS A 38 -3.75 -18.54 -2.38
CA HIS A 38 -3.29 -19.81 -2.96
C HIS A 38 -2.30 -19.60 -4.10
N GLY A 39 -1.86 -18.36 -4.33
CA GLY A 39 -0.93 -18.04 -5.42
C GLY A 39 -1.57 -18.03 -6.80
N VAL A 40 -2.88 -17.78 -6.89
CA VAL A 40 -3.64 -17.82 -8.15
C VAL A 40 -4.04 -16.41 -8.56
N PHE A 41 -3.71 -16.03 -9.80
CA PHE A 41 -4.20 -14.79 -10.41
C PHE A 41 -5.59 -15.02 -10.97
N HIS A 42 -6.55 -14.17 -10.61
CA HIS A 42 -7.91 -14.22 -11.12
C HIS A 42 -8.16 -13.23 -12.26
N THR A 43 -7.24 -12.30 -12.48
CA THR A 43 -7.40 -11.27 -13.51
C THR A 43 -6.04 -10.78 -14.02
N ASP A 44 -6.01 -10.35 -15.25
CA ASP A 44 -4.88 -9.60 -15.82
C ASP A 44 -5.18 -8.09 -15.86
N ASP A 45 -6.31 -7.66 -15.30
CA ASP A 45 -6.66 -6.25 -15.17
C ASP A 45 -5.81 -5.57 -14.11
N PHE A 46 -5.23 -4.41 -14.45
CA PHE A 46 -4.32 -3.71 -13.53
C PHE A 46 -5.00 -3.36 -12.21
N ALA A 47 -6.16 -2.70 -12.27
CA ALA A 47 -6.88 -2.30 -11.05
C ALA A 47 -7.32 -3.51 -10.21
N GLY A 48 -7.70 -4.61 -10.88
CA GLY A 48 -8.04 -5.87 -10.21
C GLY A 48 -6.84 -6.46 -9.46
N GLN A 49 -5.66 -6.41 -10.06
CA GLN A 49 -4.43 -6.87 -9.39
C GLN A 49 -4.03 -5.94 -8.23
N VAL A 50 -4.21 -4.63 -8.38
CA VAL A 50 -3.99 -3.68 -7.28
C VAL A 50 -4.91 -4.02 -6.11
N ARG A 51 -6.19 -4.25 -6.36
CA ARG A 51 -7.14 -4.62 -5.32
C ARG A 51 -6.67 -5.85 -4.55
N GLN A 52 -6.30 -6.90 -5.26
CA GLN A 52 -5.83 -8.14 -4.63
C GLN A 52 -4.54 -7.91 -3.83
N ALA A 53 -3.59 -7.16 -4.37
CA ALA A 53 -2.34 -6.84 -3.68
C ALA A 53 -2.61 -6.08 -2.37
N LEU A 54 -3.52 -5.11 -2.39
CA LEU A 54 -3.88 -4.35 -1.20
C LEU A 54 -4.59 -5.24 -0.15
N GLU A 55 -5.46 -6.14 -0.59
CA GLU A 55 -6.08 -7.12 0.32
C GLU A 55 -5.05 -8.03 0.97
N ASN A 56 -4.04 -8.46 0.20
CA ASN A 56 -2.94 -9.27 0.72
C ASN A 56 -2.15 -8.51 1.78
N ILE A 57 -1.86 -7.23 1.53
CA ILE A 57 -1.16 -6.36 2.49
C ILE A 57 -1.95 -6.28 3.80
N VAL A 58 -3.25 -6.04 3.72
CA VAL A 58 -4.10 -5.95 4.92
C VAL A 58 -4.08 -7.26 5.70
N ALA A 59 -4.11 -8.40 5.01
CA ALA A 59 -4.04 -9.71 5.65
C ALA A 59 -2.72 -9.92 6.39
N VAL A 60 -1.59 -9.53 5.78
CA VAL A 60 -0.27 -9.67 6.43
C VAL A 60 -0.15 -8.71 7.61
N LEU A 61 -0.59 -7.46 7.46
CA LEU A 61 -0.60 -6.50 8.57
C LEU A 61 -1.39 -7.02 9.77
N ALA A 62 -2.52 -7.68 9.52
CA ALA A 62 -3.37 -8.23 10.57
C ALA A 62 -2.64 -9.25 11.44
N GLU A 63 -1.72 -10.03 10.87
CA GLU A 63 -0.90 -10.99 11.63
C GLU A 63 -0.02 -10.31 12.67
N ALA A 64 0.36 -9.05 12.42
CA ALA A 64 1.17 -8.24 13.34
C ALA A 64 0.31 -7.37 14.27
N GLY A 65 -1.02 -7.49 14.22
CA GLY A 65 -1.91 -6.59 14.94
C GLY A 65 -1.94 -5.18 14.35
N ALA A 66 -1.52 -5.03 13.10
CA ALA A 66 -1.50 -3.75 12.42
C ALA A 66 -2.71 -3.59 11.49
N ARG A 67 -3.06 -2.35 11.21
CA ARG A 67 -4.17 -1.98 10.33
C ARG A 67 -3.68 -1.00 9.27
N PRO A 68 -4.48 -0.73 8.24
CA PRO A 68 -4.07 0.20 7.18
C PRO A 68 -3.60 1.57 7.68
N GLU A 69 -4.21 2.13 8.71
CA GLU A 69 -3.80 3.44 9.25
C GLU A 69 -2.40 3.43 9.89
N HIS A 70 -1.80 2.27 10.12
CA HIS A 70 -0.43 2.15 10.61
C HIS A 70 0.61 2.20 9.48
N ILE A 71 0.19 2.17 8.22
CA ILE A 71 1.12 2.21 7.10
C ILE A 71 1.83 3.56 7.08
N ALA A 72 3.17 3.54 7.12
CA ALA A 72 4.00 4.72 7.05
C ALA A 72 4.54 4.97 5.64
N ARG A 73 4.80 3.90 4.89
CA ARG A 73 5.37 3.96 3.54
C ARG A 73 4.82 2.86 2.66
N MET A 74 4.53 3.21 1.40
CA MET A 74 4.22 2.26 0.33
C MET A 74 5.11 2.53 -0.86
N THR A 75 5.64 1.46 -1.46
CA THR A 75 6.32 1.55 -2.75
C THR A 75 5.60 0.66 -3.74
N TRP A 76 5.25 1.24 -4.87
CA TRP A 76 4.53 0.58 -5.96
C TRP A 76 5.49 0.39 -7.13
N TYR A 77 5.68 -0.86 -7.53
CA TYR A 77 6.45 -1.23 -8.72
C TYR A 77 5.45 -1.66 -9.78
N VAL A 78 5.45 -0.98 -10.91
CA VAL A 78 4.50 -1.26 -12.00
C VAL A 78 5.25 -1.64 -13.26
N ARG A 79 4.67 -2.53 -14.07
CA ARG A 79 5.27 -2.95 -15.33
C ARG A 79 5.12 -1.90 -16.42
N ASP A 80 4.03 -1.12 -16.37
CA ASP A 80 3.70 -0.14 -17.39
C ASP A 80 2.99 1.05 -16.74
N THR A 81 3.65 2.19 -16.74
CA THR A 81 3.07 3.43 -16.18
C THR A 81 1.83 3.88 -16.92
N LYS A 82 1.72 3.60 -18.22
CA LYS A 82 0.53 3.96 -19.00
C LYS A 82 -0.70 3.21 -18.54
N GLU A 83 -0.53 1.93 -18.21
CA GLU A 83 -1.58 1.09 -17.66
C GLU A 83 -2.05 1.64 -16.30
N TYR A 84 -1.12 2.02 -15.45
CA TYR A 84 -1.42 2.64 -14.16
C TYR A 84 -2.20 3.95 -14.34
N VAL A 85 -1.69 4.85 -15.16
CA VAL A 85 -2.33 6.16 -15.39
C VAL A 85 -3.75 5.99 -15.96
N ALA A 86 -3.92 5.05 -16.89
CA ALA A 86 -5.25 4.77 -17.45
C ALA A 86 -6.25 4.23 -16.42
N ALA A 87 -5.76 3.59 -15.35
CA ALA A 87 -6.58 2.97 -14.31
C ALA A 87 -6.68 3.81 -13.02
N TYR A 88 -6.21 5.05 -13.01
CA TYR A 88 -6.16 5.87 -11.79
C TYR A 88 -7.48 5.90 -11.02
N LYS A 89 -8.59 6.03 -11.72
CA LYS A 89 -9.90 6.14 -11.08
C LYS A 89 -10.27 4.85 -10.36
N GLU A 90 -10.11 3.72 -11.03
CA GLU A 90 -10.41 2.40 -10.47
C GLU A 90 -9.45 2.04 -9.34
N VAL A 91 -8.17 2.37 -9.51
CA VAL A 91 -7.14 2.18 -8.47
C VAL A 91 -7.49 3.01 -7.23
N GLY A 92 -7.86 4.27 -7.41
CA GLY A 92 -8.28 5.14 -6.31
C GLY A 92 -9.49 4.60 -5.57
N ALA A 93 -10.46 4.04 -6.30
CA ALA A 93 -11.64 3.43 -5.69
C ALA A 93 -11.27 2.19 -4.87
N ALA A 94 -10.41 1.32 -5.40
CA ALA A 94 -9.93 0.14 -4.70
C ALA A 94 -9.14 0.52 -3.43
N TYR A 95 -8.28 1.52 -3.56
CA TYR A 95 -7.49 2.02 -2.44
C TYR A 95 -8.39 2.52 -1.30
N ARG A 96 -9.37 3.37 -1.61
CA ARG A 96 -10.29 3.90 -0.61
C ARG A 96 -11.13 2.80 0.04
N ALA A 97 -11.51 1.78 -0.71
CA ALA A 97 -12.30 0.67 -0.18
C ALA A 97 -11.51 -0.21 0.78
N ILE A 98 -10.21 -0.42 0.53
CA ILE A 98 -9.38 -1.39 1.26
C ILE A 98 -8.51 -0.70 2.32
N ILE A 99 -7.83 0.37 1.96
CA ILE A 99 -6.94 1.11 2.85
C ILE A 99 -7.70 2.21 3.60
N GLY A 100 -8.64 2.85 2.93
CA GLY A 100 -9.38 3.97 3.49
C GLY A 100 -8.73 5.32 3.18
N ALA A 101 -9.15 6.36 3.89
CA ALA A 101 -8.67 7.72 3.71
C ALA A 101 -7.34 7.95 4.46
N HIS A 102 -6.37 7.09 4.20
CA HIS A 102 -5.06 7.15 4.79
C HIS A 102 -4.01 7.15 3.67
N TYR A 103 -3.24 8.22 3.58
CA TYR A 103 -2.29 8.43 2.48
C TYR A 103 -0.88 8.60 3.04
N PRO A 104 -0.11 7.50 3.17
CA PRO A 104 1.26 7.55 3.70
C PRO A 104 2.24 8.13 2.69
N ALA A 105 3.52 8.16 3.05
CA ALA A 105 4.59 8.44 2.11
C ALA A 105 4.56 7.36 1.02
N MET A 106 4.58 7.76 -0.24
CA MET A 106 4.35 6.83 -1.35
C MET A 106 5.26 7.12 -2.52
N THR A 107 5.78 6.06 -3.13
CA THR A 107 6.57 6.12 -4.36
C THR A 107 5.99 5.11 -5.33
N ALA A 108 5.87 5.50 -6.61
CA ALA A 108 5.46 4.59 -7.67
C ALA A 108 6.43 4.73 -8.84
N VAL A 109 6.99 3.60 -9.30
CA VAL A 109 7.99 3.57 -10.36
C VAL A 109 7.72 2.40 -11.31
N GLN A 110 8.05 2.60 -12.59
CA GLN A 110 8.05 1.53 -13.56
C GLN A 110 9.35 0.73 -13.43
N VAL A 111 9.23 -0.58 -13.47
CA VAL A 111 10.36 -1.52 -13.43
C VAL A 111 10.43 -2.33 -14.73
N ALA A 112 11.61 -2.87 -15.04
CA ALA A 112 11.83 -3.66 -16.24
C ALA A 112 11.02 -4.95 -16.25
N GLY A 113 10.69 -5.49 -15.09
CA GLY A 113 9.89 -6.71 -14.96
C GLY A 113 9.64 -7.04 -13.49
N LEU A 114 8.69 -7.88 -13.26
CA LEU A 114 8.41 -8.48 -11.96
C LEU A 114 8.73 -9.97 -12.03
N VAL A 115 9.05 -10.58 -10.90
CA VAL A 115 9.50 -11.97 -10.87
C VAL A 115 8.42 -12.91 -11.41
N GLU A 116 7.15 -12.66 -11.08
CA GLU A 116 6.04 -13.42 -11.63
C GLU A 116 5.56 -12.77 -12.93
N ASP A 117 5.55 -13.53 -14.03
CA ASP A 117 5.23 -13.03 -15.36
C ASP A 117 3.84 -12.38 -15.47
N ARG A 118 2.86 -12.91 -14.74
CA ARG A 118 1.50 -12.37 -14.77
C ARG A 118 1.32 -11.12 -13.92
N ALA A 119 2.25 -10.84 -13.01
CA ALA A 119 2.14 -9.67 -12.14
C ALA A 119 2.28 -8.39 -12.95
N ARG A 120 1.36 -7.45 -12.76
CA ARG A 120 1.38 -6.11 -13.35
C ARG A 120 1.77 -5.04 -12.36
N VAL A 121 1.70 -5.38 -11.07
CA VAL A 121 2.02 -4.49 -9.96
C VAL A 121 2.56 -5.31 -8.81
N GLU A 122 3.47 -4.70 -8.07
CA GLU A 122 3.95 -5.23 -6.79
C GLU A 122 4.00 -4.07 -5.82
N ILE A 123 3.46 -4.25 -4.63
CA ILE A 123 3.38 -3.20 -3.61
C ILE A 123 4.00 -3.70 -2.32
N GLU A 124 4.98 -2.96 -1.81
CA GLU A 124 5.57 -3.24 -0.50
C GLU A 124 5.21 -2.14 0.50
N VAL A 125 5.13 -2.50 1.76
CA VAL A 125 4.65 -1.61 2.81
C VAL A 125 5.53 -1.71 4.04
N THR A 126 5.77 -0.57 4.67
CA THR A 126 6.31 -0.49 6.03
C THR A 126 5.24 0.18 6.90
N ALA A 127 4.89 -0.47 7.98
CA ALA A 127 3.93 0.06 8.95
C ALA A 127 4.61 0.28 10.30
N VAL A 128 4.07 1.18 11.10
CA VAL A 128 4.55 1.45 12.46
C VAL A 128 3.35 1.43 13.39
N VAL A 129 3.39 0.54 14.36
CA VAL A 129 2.32 0.37 15.35
C VAL A 129 2.73 1.11 16.61
N ASP A 130 1.90 2.07 17.03
CA ASP A 130 2.14 2.84 18.24
C ASP A 130 2.04 1.90 19.46
N PRO A 131 3.08 1.80 20.30
CA PRO A 131 3.06 0.94 21.47
C PRO A 131 2.04 1.39 22.53
N ASP A 132 1.67 2.69 22.52
CA ASP A 132 0.70 3.24 23.46
C ASP A 132 -0.76 3.05 23.02
N ARG A 133 -0.95 2.45 21.85
CA ARG A 133 -2.27 2.05 21.33
C ARG A 133 -2.26 0.57 21.03
N PRO A 134 -2.41 -0.27 22.05
CA PRO A 134 -2.47 -1.71 21.82
C PRO A 134 -3.64 -2.05 20.89
N ASP A 135 -3.41 -3.05 20.06
CA ASP A 135 -4.47 -3.58 19.20
C ASP A 135 -5.62 -4.08 20.09
N PRO A 136 -6.83 -3.56 19.89
CA PRO A 136 -7.99 -4.00 20.68
C PRO A 136 -8.24 -5.52 20.59
N ARG A 137 -7.73 -6.18 19.54
CA ARG A 137 -7.85 -7.64 19.38
C ARG A 137 -6.95 -8.42 20.35
N LEU A 138 -5.95 -7.76 20.92
CA LEU A 138 -5.01 -8.36 21.87
C LEU A 138 -5.41 -8.12 23.32
N ALA A 139 -6.50 -7.43 23.53
CA ALA A 139 -7.02 -7.12 24.86
C ALA A 139 -7.81 -8.31 25.45
#